data_6bcc9cfa6cb2b5adebd1bea3a2b39fa5
#
_entry.id   6bcc9cfa6cb2b5adebd1bea3a2b39fa5
#
_cell.length_a   1.000
_cell.length_b   1.000
_cell.length_c   1.000
_cell.angle_alpha   90.00
_cell.angle_beta   90.00
_cell.angle_gamma   90.00
#
_symmetry.space_group_name_H-M   'P 1'
#
loop_
_entity.id
_entity.type
_entity.pdbx_description
1 polymer ?
#
loop_
_entity_poly.entity_id
_entity_poly.type
_entity_poly.pdbx_seq_one_letter_code
_entity_poly.pdbx_strand_id
1 'polypeptide(L)'
;MVARYGSTELATVVNYLGVKRKKKNPVSYIFHDGLQWWWSESLINQMQRWSGFFPPTPEKIAQFCQMILDDSHLIDILGCWTYGERKILPYLEEPELVHLRCIEPFWSSVPWTKALNGKKVLVVHPFDTTIKAQYKRKGLLFDNPDILPDFATLDVIKAVQSLGEGDSRFSDWFEALRWMENEIDKRD
;
A
#
# COMPACT_ATOMS: atom_id res chain seq x y z
N MET A 1 -5.42 11.87 -2.43
CA MET A 1 -5.05 10.46 -2.77
C MET A 1 -6.13 9.50 -2.30
N VAL A 2 -6.48 8.47 -3.11
CA VAL A 2 -7.34 7.36 -2.67
C VAL A 2 -6.44 6.19 -2.30
N ALA A 3 -6.58 5.64 -1.10
CA ALA A 3 -5.68 4.61 -0.60
C ALA A 3 -6.37 3.53 0.25
N ARG A 4 -5.67 2.44 0.45
CA ARG A 4 -5.91 1.42 1.47
C ARG A 4 -4.60 0.93 2.02
N TYR A 5 -4.57 0.49 3.25
CA TYR A 5 -3.40 -0.17 3.81
C TYR A 5 -3.45 -1.68 3.57
N GLY A 6 -2.29 -2.29 3.31
CA GLY A 6 -2.12 -3.73 3.38
C GLY A 6 -2.22 -4.22 4.82
N SER A 7 -2.73 -5.44 5.04
CA SER A 7 -2.91 -5.97 6.40
C SER A 7 -1.59 -6.13 7.16
N THR A 8 -0.57 -6.65 6.49
CA THR A 8 0.76 -6.87 7.07
C THR A 8 1.46 -5.55 7.37
N GLU A 9 1.44 -4.62 6.40
CA GLU A 9 2.06 -3.30 6.52
C GLU A 9 1.41 -2.52 7.66
N LEU A 10 0.08 -2.48 7.71
CA LEU A 10 -0.64 -1.79 8.78
C LEU A 10 -0.38 -2.40 10.16
N ALA A 11 -0.41 -3.74 10.28
CA ALA A 11 -0.09 -4.42 11.53
C ALA A 11 1.34 -4.08 12.00
N THR A 12 2.27 -3.97 11.06
CA THR A 12 3.66 -3.60 11.34
C THR A 12 3.78 -2.13 11.78
N VAL A 13 3.05 -1.22 11.14
CA VAL A 13 2.97 0.20 11.57
C VAL A 13 2.37 0.29 12.99
N VAL A 14 1.30 -0.45 13.27
CA VAL A 14 0.68 -0.49 14.61
C VAL A 14 1.67 -1.05 15.65
N ASN A 15 2.43 -2.10 15.33
CA ASN A 15 3.49 -2.61 16.20
C ASN A 15 4.57 -1.54 16.43
N TYR A 16 5.03 -0.86 15.37
CA TYR A 16 6.00 0.23 15.48
C TYR A 16 5.54 1.35 16.42
N LEU A 17 4.27 1.74 16.37
CA LEU A 17 3.71 2.75 17.29
C LEU A 17 3.86 2.32 18.77
N GLY A 18 3.69 1.04 19.06
CA GLY A 18 3.95 0.49 20.39
C GLY A 18 5.44 0.52 20.77
N VAL A 19 6.31 0.09 19.86
CA VAL A 19 7.79 0.07 20.07
C VAL A 19 8.32 1.48 20.31
N LYS A 20 7.82 2.48 19.58
CA LYS A 20 8.22 3.89 19.68
C LYS A 20 7.80 4.56 20.99
N ARG A 21 6.89 4.01 21.75
CA ARG A 21 6.39 4.63 23.01
C ARG A 21 7.49 4.94 24.01
N LYS A 22 7.44 6.15 24.57
CA LYS A 22 8.37 6.58 25.63
C LYS A 22 8.14 5.82 26.93
N LYS A 23 6.89 5.48 27.27
CA LYS A 23 6.51 4.72 28.45
C LYS A 23 5.98 3.36 28.07
N LYS A 24 6.69 2.32 28.50
CA LYS A 24 6.30 0.92 28.35
C LYS A 24 5.49 0.50 29.57
N ASN A 25 4.19 0.31 29.39
CA ASN A 25 3.28 0.01 30.50
C ASN A 25 2.51 -1.29 30.23
N PRO A 26 2.85 -2.40 30.97
CA PRO A 26 2.17 -3.68 30.82
C PRO A 26 0.66 -3.61 31.09
N VAL A 27 0.25 -2.79 32.05
CA VAL A 27 -1.16 -2.63 32.40
C VAL A 27 -1.95 -1.97 31.26
N SER A 28 -1.39 -0.93 30.64
CA SER A 28 -1.98 -0.28 29.47
C SER A 28 -2.09 -1.25 28.29
N TYR A 29 -1.07 -2.08 28.06
CA TYR A 29 -1.11 -3.13 27.03
C TYR A 29 -2.29 -4.10 27.23
N ILE A 30 -2.49 -4.58 28.46
CA ILE A 30 -3.53 -5.57 28.76
C ILE A 30 -4.94 -4.96 28.72
N PHE A 31 -5.12 -3.74 29.26
CA PHE A 31 -6.45 -3.20 29.54
C PHE A 31 -6.94 -2.11 28.58
N HIS A 32 -6.08 -1.42 27.84
CA HIS A 32 -6.50 -0.20 27.15
C HIS A 32 -6.19 -0.07 25.69
N ASP A 33 -5.03 -0.48 25.17
CA ASP A 33 -4.66 -0.16 23.81
C ASP A 33 -3.99 -1.27 22.99
N GLY A 34 -3.57 -2.36 23.64
CA GLY A 34 -3.03 -3.55 22.95
C GLY A 34 -1.79 -3.29 22.09
N LEU A 35 -1.12 -2.14 22.27
CA LEU A 35 0.06 -1.83 21.49
C LEU A 35 1.31 -2.49 22.11
N GLN A 36 1.82 -3.49 21.42
CA GLN A 36 3.01 -4.24 21.78
C GLN A 36 4.27 -3.34 21.71
N TRP A 37 5.03 -3.21 22.82
CA TRP A 37 6.21 -2.33 22.89
C TRP A 37 7.54 -3.01 22.54
N TRP A 38 7.46 -4.21 21.99
CA TRP A 38 8.60 -4.95 21.43
C TRP A 38 8.29 -5.34 20.00
N TRP A 39 9.30 -5.53 19.19
CA TRP A 39 9.12 -5.99 17.82
C TRP A 39 8.55 -7.41 17.78
N SER A 40 7.53 -7.59 16.96
CA SER A 40 6.98 -8.90 16.64
C SER A 40 7.83 -9.56 15.55
N GLU A 41 8.55 -10.62 15.91
CA GLU A 41 9.32 -11.41 14.94
C GLU A 41 8.43 -11.96 13.82
N SER A 42 7.19 -12.33 14.14
CA SER A 42 6.21 -12.78 13.14
C SER A 42 5.91 -11.70 12.11
N LEU A 43 5.71 -10.42 12.53
CA LEU A 43 5.47 -9.32 11.61
C LEU A 43 6.71 -8.99 10.78
N ILE A 44 7.89 -9.02 11.37
CA ILE A 44 9.16 -8.84 10.65
C ILE A 44 9.29 -9.89 9.53
N ASN A 45 9.02 -11.15 9.83
CA ASN A 45 9.06 -12.23 8.86
C ASN A 45 7.96 -12.10 7.78
N GLN A 46 6.78 -11.62 8.15
CA GLN A 46 5.69 -11.37 7.20
C GLN A 46 6.02 -10.21 6.25
N MET A 47 6.64 -9.13 6.74
CA MET A 47 7.11 -8.02 5.90
C MET A 47 8.08 -8.52 4.83
N GLN A 48 8.99 -9.42 5.15
CA GLN A 48 9.88 -10.02 4.17
C GLN A 48 9.13 -10.92 3.18
N ARG A 49 8.35 -11.89 3.69
CA ARG A 49 7.79 -12.96 2.86
C ARG A 49 6.59 -12.52 2.02
N TRP A 50 5.74 -11.65 2.56
CA TRP A 50 4.47 -11.28 1.92
C TRP A 50 4.48 -9.89 1.33
N SER A 51 5.21 -8.95 1.94
CA SER A 51 5.34 -7.59 1.45
C SER A 51 6.62 -7.35 0.64
N GLY A 52 7.50 -8.35 0.58
CA GLY A 52 8.75 -8.25 -0.18
C GLY A 52 9.74 -7.21 0.35
N PHE A 53 9.64 -6.88 1.64
CA PHE A 53 10.53 -5.90 2.26
C PHE A 53 11.90 -6.51 2.60
N PHE A 54 12.99 -5.82 2.21
CA PHE A 54 14.35 -6.32 2.42
C PHE A 54 15.35 -5.18 2.67
N PRO A 55 16.39 -5.41 3.52
CA PRO A 55 16.45 -6.48 4.51
C PRO A 55 15.42 -6.22 5.64
N PRO A 56 14.82 -7.26 6.23
CA PRO A 56 13.80 -7.12 7.25
C PRO A 56 14.40 -6.86 8.64
N THR A 57 15.22 -5.81 8.76
CA THR A 57 15.78 -5.41 10.04
C THR A 57 14.85 -4.46 10.79
N PRO A 58 14.84 -4.48 12.14
CA PRO A 58 14.02 -3.56 12.92
C PRO A 58 14.22 -2.10 12.55
N GLU A 59 15.46 -1.69 12.24
CA GLU A 59 15.81 -0.31 11.86
C GLU A 59 15.18 0.08 10.52
N LYS A 60 15.28 -0.80 9.52
CA LYS A 60 14.70 -0.56 8.19
C LYS A 60 13.18 -0.59 8.23
N ILE A 61 12.61 -1.50 9.01
CA ILE A 61 11.15 -1.56 9.23
C ILE A 61 10.66 -0.30 9.97
N ALA A 62 11.42 0.19 10.97
CA ALA A 62 11.07 1.44 11.64
C ALA A 62 11.10 2.64 10.66
N GLN A 63 12.08 2.70 9.77
CA GLN A 63 12.16 3.71 8.73
C GLN A 63 10.96 3.64 7.78
N PHE A 64 10.59 2.44 7.33
CA PHE A 64 9.37 2.22 6.53
C PHE A 64 8.11 2.68 7.25
N CYS A 65 7.92 2.27 8.51
CA CYS A 65 6.75 2.65 9.28
C CYS A 65 6.65 4.17 9.48
N GLN A 66 7.80 4.84 9.71
CA GLN A 66 7.82 6.29 9.84
C GLN A 66 7.42 6.97 8.53
N MET A 67 7.96 6.54 7.40
CA MET A 67 7.61 7.04 6.06
C MET A 67 6.10 6.90 5.79
N ILE A 68 5.52 5.72 6.05
CA ILE A 68 4.08 5.50 5.88
C ILE A 68 3.24 6.46 6.75
N LEU A 69 3.66 6.70 8.00
CA LEU A 69 2.95 7.65 8.88
C LEU A 69 3.09 9.09 8.40
N ASP A 70 4.28 9.46 7.92
CA ASP A 70 4.54 10.81 7.41
C ASP A 70 3.73 11.09 6.14
N ASP A 71 3.58 10.09 5.23
CA ASP A 71 2.80 10.23 4.00
C ASP A 71 1.29 10.06 4.19
N SER A 72 0.85 9.58 5.35
CA SER A 72 -0.58 9.31 5.62
C SER A 72 -1.46 10.57 5.53
N HIS A 73 -0.92 11.76 5.77
CA HIS A 73 -1.65 13.03 5.62
C HIS A 73 -2.10 13.31 4.18
N LEU A 74 -1.49 12.66 3.18
CA LEU A 74 -1.85 12.82 1.76
C LEU A 74 -3.13 12.05 1.36
N ILE A 75 -3.71 11.26 2.27
CA ILE A 75 -4.87 10.43 1.97
C ILE A 75 -6.16 11.25 2.11
N ASP A 76 -6.87 11.47 1.00
CA ASP A 76 -8.18 12.12 0.97
C ASP A 76 -9.32 11.12 1.22
N ILE A 77 -9.19 9.87 0.68
CA ILE A 77 -10.17 8.80 0.84
C ILE A 77 -9.45 7.54 1.29
N LEU A 78 -9.84 6.98 2.43
CA LEU A 78 -9.30 5.74 2.96
C LEU A 78 -10.32 4.60 2.91
N GLY A 79 -10.02 3.57 2.13
CA GLY A 79 -10.77 2.32 2.11
C GLY A 79 -10.45 1.46 3.33
N CYS A 80 -11.34 1.47 4.33
CA CYS A 80 -11.17 0.76 5.59
C CYS A 80 -11.66 -0.68 5.50
N TRP A 81 -10.91 -1.63 6.08
CA TRP A 81 -11.27 -3.05 6.10
C TRP A 81 -10.65 -3.83 7.26
N THR A 82 -9.71 -3.21 8.02
CA THR A 82 -9.08 -3.81 9.19
C THR A 82 -9.32 -2.97 10.45
N TYR A 83 -9.15 -3.56 11.61
CA TYR A 83 -9.26 -2.83 12.87
C TYR A 83 -8.06 -1.88 13.12
N GLY A 84 -6.95 -2.14 12.46
CA GLY A 84 -5.69 -1.41 12.64
C GLY A 84 -5.77 0.06 12.22
N GLU A 85 -6.65 0.41 11.25
CA GLU A 85 -6.80 1.78 10.75
C GLU A 85 -7.12 2.77 11.88
N ARG A 86 -7.87 2.36 12.90
CA ARG A 86 -8.19 3.21 14.06
C ARG A 86 -6.97 3.72 14.81
N LYS A 87 -5.85 2.98 14.76
CA LYS A 87 -4.62 3.34 15.46
C LYS A 87 -3.81 4.39 14.72
N ILE A 88 -4.04 4.55 13.43
CA ILE A 88 -3.34 5.51 12.57
C ILE A 88 -4.17 6.75 12.22
N LEU A 89 -5.47 6.79 12.56
CA LEU A 89 -6.31 7.97 12.33
C LEU A 89 -5.68 9.31 12.80
N PRO A 90 -4.94 9.37 13.94
CA PRO A 90 -4.28 10.60 14.35
C PRO A 90 -3.19 11.13 13.41
N TYR A 91 -2.77 10.33 12.42
CA TYR A 91 -1.76 10.69 11.42
C TYR A 91 -2.35 11.07 10.06
N LEU A 92 -3.68 11.05 9.95
CA LEU A 92 -4.43 11.41 8.75
C LEU A 92 -5.00 12.84 8.92
N GLU A 93 -5.12 13.57 7.82
CA GLU A 93 -5.75 14.90 7.78
C GLU A 93 -7.20 14.79 7.29
N GLU A 94 -8.10 14.44 8.21
CA GLU A 94 -9.55 14.37 7.98
C GLU A 94 -9.98 13.64 6.70
N PRO A 95 -9.49 12.43 6.40
CA PRO A 95 -9.86 11.70 5.20
C PRO A 95 -11.33 11.27 5.25
N GLU A 96 -11.94 11.12 4.09
CA GLU A 96 -13.20 10.39 3.98
C GLU A 96 -12.95 8.90 4.23
N LEU A 97 -13.56 8.35 5.29
CA LEU A 97 -13.46 6.93 5.61
C LEU A 97 -14.60 6.17 4.93
N VAL A 98 -14.24 5.25 4.04
CA VAL A 98 -15.20 4.42 3.32
C VAL A 98 -14.90 2.94 3.54
N HIS A 99 -15.89 2.06 3.34
CA HIS A 99 -15.61 0.63 3.30
C HIS A 99 -14.75 0.31 2.06
N LEU A 100 -13.80 -0.62 2.17
CA LEU A 100 -12.89 -1.01 1.08
C LEU A 100 -13.61 -1.22 -0.26
N ARG A 101 -14.79 -1.86 -0.26
CA ARG A 101 -15.58 -2.09 -1.48
C ARG A 101 -15.97 -0.81 -2.22
N CYS A 102 -16.01 0.34 -1.55
CA CYS A 102 -16.34 1.61 -2.21
C CYS A 102 -15.23 2.09 -3.16
N ILE A 103 -13.99 1.67 -2.92
CA ILE A 103 -12.85 1.98 -3.80
C ILE A 103 -12.56 0.88 -4.84
N GLU A 104 -13.24 -0.26 -4.75
CA GLU A 104 -13.15 -1.35 -5.73
C GLU A 104 -14.21 -1.16 -6.82
N PRO A 105 -13.84 -0.78 -8.05
CA PRO A 105 -14.79 -0.28 -9.06
C PRO A 105 -15.84 -1.31 -9.49
N PHE A 106 -15.54 -2.61 -9.37
CA PHE A 106 -16.46 -3.68 -9.78
C PHE A 106 -17.65 -3.90 -8.83
N TRP A 107 -17.66 -3.26 -7.67
CA TRP A 107 -18.80 -3.29 -6.74
C TRP A 107 -19.80 -2.13 -6.96
N SER A 108 -19.48 -1.20 -7.86
CA SER A 108 -20.30 -0.03 -8.11
C SER A 108 -20.98 -0.11 -9.47
N SER A 109 -22.26 0.28 -9.55
CA SER A 109 -22.95 0.49 -10.84
C SER A 109 -22.41 1.69 -11.59
N VAL A 110 -21.82 2.66 -10.88
CA VAL A 110 -21.14 3.83 -11.46
C VAL A 110 -19.70 3.84 -10.91
N PRO A 111 -18.79 3.10 -11.53
CA PRO A 111 -17.42 2.99 -11.03
C PRO A 111 -16.65 4.30 -11.20
N TRP A 112 -15.89 4.69 -10.17
CA TRP A 112 -15.05 5.88 -10.24
C TRP A 112 -14.00 5.83 -11.36
N THR A 113 -13.59 4.63 -11.76
CA THR A 113 -12.64 4.39 -12.84
C THR A 113 -13.15 4.89 -14.19
N LYS A 114 -14.46 5.14 -14.36
CA LYS A 114 -15.03 5.83 -15.51
C LYS A 114 -14.36 7.18 -15.78
N ALA A 115 -13.91 7.89 -14.74
CA ALA A 115 -13.19 9.16 -14.85
C ALA A 115 -11.83 9.03 -15.55
N LEU A 116 -11.29 7.82 -15.70
CA LEU A 116 -10.04 7.53 -16.39
C LEU A 116 -10.23 7.43 -17.91
N ASN A 117 -11.47 7.48 -18.42
CA ASN A 117 -11.73 7.42 -19.84
C ASN A 117 -11.03 8.58 -20.57
N GLY A 118 -10.25 8.23 -21.61
CA GLY A 118 -9.46 9.19 -22.38
C GLY A 118 -8.26 9.80 -21.63
N LYS A 119 -7.92 9.33 -20.43
CA LYS A 119 -6.75 9.80 -19.67
C LYS A 119 -5.50 8.98 -20.00
N LYS A 120 -4.33 9.60 -19.80
CA LYS A 120 -3.06 8.88 -19.72
C LYS A 120 -3.03 8.17 -18.36
N VAL A 121 -2.81 6.87 -18.35
CA VAL A 121 -2.80 6.06 -17.14
C VAL A 121 -1.45 5.38 -17.01
N LEU A 122 -0.79 5.58 -15.86
CA LEU A 122 0.42 4.90 -15.46
C LEU A 122 0.08 3.90 -14.34
N VAL A 123 0.51 2.65 -14.51
CA VAL A 123 0.37 1.59 -13.51
C VAL A 123 1.75 1.15 -13.04
N VAL A 124 1.97 1.10 -11.73
CA VAL A 124 3.18 0.52 -11.13
C VAL A 124 2.81 -0.82 -10.50
N HIS A 125 3.22 -1.93 -11.12
CA HIS A 125 2.80 -3.26 -10.68
C HIS A 125 3.78 -4.34 -11.14
N PRO A 126 4.03 -5.42 -10.36
CA PRO A 126 4.96 -6.49 -10.75
C PRO A 126 4.52 -7.28 -11.99
N PHE A 127 3.23 -7.30 -12.32
CA PHE A 127 2.66 -8.08 -13.45
C PHE A 127 2.42 -7.22 -14.70
N ASP A 128 3.43 -6.46 -15.12
CA ASP A 128 3.37 -5.50 -16.21
C ASP A 128 2.89 -6.12 -17.53
N THR A 129 3.43 -7.26 -17.92
CA THR A 129 3.07 -7.98 -19.14
C THR A 129 1.64 -8.49 -19.10
N THR A 130 1.20 -9.02 -17.95
CA THR A 130 -0.16 -9.50 -17.74
C THR A 130 -1.16 -8.36 -17.83
N ILE A 131 -0.89 -7.22 -17.18
CA ILE A 131 -1.76 -6.04 -17.21
C ILE A 131 -1.95 -5.56 -18.65
N LYS A 132 -0.86 -5.41 -19.42
CA LYS A 132 -0.92 -5.01 -20.83
C LYS A 132 -1.69 -6.01 -21.69
N ALA A 133 -1.54 -7.30 -21.45
CA ALA A 133 -2.26 -8.35 -22.18
C ALA A 133 -3.75 -8.38 -21.84
N GLN A 134 -4.10 -8.22 -20.56
CA GLN A 134 -5.49 -8.19 -20.11
C GLN A 134 -6.21 -6.92 -20.55
N TYR A 135 -5.54 -5.77 -20.51
CA TYR A 135 -6.13 -4.52 -21.00
C TYR A 135 -6.56 -4.60 -22.48
N LYS A 136 -5.79 -5.29 -23.35
CA LYS A 136 -6.17 -5.55 -24.74
C LYS A 136 -7.46 -6.38 -24.87
N ARG A 137 -7.83 -7.12 -23.84
CA ARG A 137 -9.01 -7.99 -23.77
C ARG A 137 -10.05 -7.47 -22.79
N LYS A 138 -9.99 -6.19 -22.40
CA LYS A 138 -10.82 -5.61 -21.34
C LYS A 138 -12.33 -5.82 -21.53
N GLY A 139 -12.80 -5.85 -22.76
CA GLY A 139 -14.20 -6.15 -23.09
C GLY A 139 -14.68 -7.57 -22.73
N LEU A 140 -13.73 -8.48 -22.36
CA LEU A 140 -14.04 -9.83 -21.90
C LEU A 140 -13.92 -9.97 -20.37
N LEU A 141 -13.49 -8.91 -19.68
CA LEU A 141 -13.22 -8.97 -18.23
C LEU A 141 -14.42 -8.52 -17.40
N PHE A 142 -15.18 -7.53 -17.88
CA PHE A 142 -16.27 -6.93 -17.16
C PHE A 142 -17.45 -6.63 -18.11
N ASP A 143 -18.68 -6.93 -17.66
CA ASP A 143 -19.90 -6.58 -18.39
C ASP A 143 -20.10 -5.06 -18.46
N ASN A 144 -19.71 -4.34 -17.40
CA ASN A 144 -19.73 -2.88 -17.36
C ASN A 144 -18.40 -2.31 -17.90
N PRO A 145 -18.36 -1.69 -19.08
CA PRO A 145 -17.13 -1.18 -19.67
C PRO A 145 -16.53 0.01 -18.91
N ASP A 146 -17.31 0.70 -18.06
CA ASP A 146 -16.84 1.82 -17.24
C ASP A 146 -15.89 1.37 -16.11
N ILE A 147 -15.86 0.05 -15.76
CA ILE A 147 -14.92 -0.51 -14.77
C ILE A 147 -13.47 -0.43 -15.29
N LEU A 148 -13.27 -0.68 -16.58
CA LEU A 148 -11.97 -0.58 -17.23
C LEU A 148 -12.12 0.16 -18.57
N PRO A 149 -12.27 1.51 -18.55
CA PRO A 149 -12.60 2.31 -19.72
C PRO A 149 -11.44 2.39 -20.73
N ASP A 150 -11.67 3.10 -21.84
CA ASP A 150 -10.62 3.37 -22.82
C ASP A 150 -9.69 4.49 -22.33
N PHE A 151 -8.44 4.15 -22.07
CA PHE A 151 -7.39 5.12 -21.76
C PHE A 151 -6.83 5.72 -23.03
N ALA A 152 -6.41 7.00 -23.01
CA ALA A 152 -5.65 7.59 -24.11
C ALA A 152 -4.30 6.86 -24.28
N THR A 153 -3.64 6.55 -23.14
CA THR A 153 -2.45 5.70 -23.12
C THR A 153 -2.45 4.87 -21.83
N LEU A 154 -1.92 3.66 -21.90
CA LEU A 154 -1.60 2.83 -20.75
C LEU A 154 -0.10 2.56 -20.76
N ASP A 155 0.62 3.10 -19.78
CA ASP A 155 1.99 2.70 -19.49
C ASP A 155 2.06 1.89 -18.20
N VAL A 156 3.02 0.97 -18.11
CA VAL A 156 3.17 0.10 -16.94
C VAL A 156 4.65 0.00 -16.58
N ILE A 157 4.98 0.44 -15.38
CA ILE A 157 6.28 0.21 -14.75
C ILE A 157 6.22 -1.13 -14.03
N LYS A 158 7.18 -2.00 -14.32
CA LYS A 158 7.33 -3.25 -13.58
C LYS A 158 7.86 -2.95 -12.18
N ALA A 159 6.99 -3.02 -11.18
CA ALA A 159 7.40 -2.85 -9.79
C ALA A 159 8.39 -3.93 -9.35
N VAL A 160 9.31 -3.55 -8.48
CA VAL A 160 10.25 -4.48 -7.85
C VAL A 160 9.46 -5.40 -6.92
N GLN A 161 9.60 -6.70 -7.12
CA GLN A 161 8.99 -7.74 -6.29
C GLN A 161 10.09 -8.68 -5.80
N SER A 162 10.40 -8.58 -4.52
CA SER A 162 11.29 -9.52 -3.85
C SER A 162 10.44 -10.54 -3.08
N LEU A 163 10.48 -11.80 -3.48
CA LEU A 163 9.72 -12.88 -2.83
C LEU A 163 10.46 -13.44 -1.59
N GLY A 164 10.89 -12.54 -0.69
CA GLY A 164 11.56 -12.91 0.55
C GLY A 164 13.08 -13.10 0.47
N GLU A 165 13.67 -13.09 -0.73
CA GLU A 165 15.12 -13.26 -0.94
C GLU A 165 15.85 -11.95 -1.24
N GLY A 166 15.12 -10.83 -1.31
CA GLY A 166 15.66 -9.57 -1.79
C GLY A 166 15.71 -9.50 -3.32
N ASP A 167 16.25 -8.42 -3.84
CA ASP A 167 16.51 -8.25 -5.28
C ASP A 167 17.98 -7.88 -5.43
N SER A 168 18.75 -8.68 -6.16
CA SER A 168 20.19 -8.50 -6.33
C SER A 168 20.60 -7.17 -6.98
N ARG A 169 19.66 -6.45 -7.57
CA ARG A 169 19.89 -5.11 -8.17
C ARG A 169 19.94 -3.99 -7.14
N PHE A 170 19.39 -4.22 -5.94
CA PHE A 170 19.21 -3.20 -4.92
C PHE A 170 19.71 -3.70 -3.57
N SER A 171 20.35 -2.81 -2.80
CA SER A 171 20.86 -3.12 -1.46
C SER A 171 19.73 -3.21 -0.42
N ASP A 172 18.66 -2.45 -0.63
CA ASP A 172 17.48 -2.45 0.23
C ASP A 172 16.21 -2.02 -0.51
N TRP A 173 15.08 -2.17 0.17
CA TRP A 173 13.76 -1.79 -0.34
C TRP A 173 13.65 -0.29 -0.67
N PHE A 174 14.35 0.59 0.06
CA PHE A 174 14.31 2.04 -0.20
C PHE A 174 15.08 2.41 -1.47
N GLU A 175 16.13 1.70 -1.80
CA GLU A 175 16.82 1.87 -3.08
C GLU A 175 15.91 1.45 -4.25
N ALA A 176 15.19 0.33 -4.09
CA ALA A 176 14.20 -0.11 -5.05
C ALA A 176 13.05 0.89 -5.22
N LEU A 177 12.57 1.49 -4.10
CA LEU A 177 11.54 2.53 -4.12
C LEU A 177 12.02 3.74 -4.93
N ARG A 178 13.19 4.29 -4.61
CA ARG A 178 13.77 5.44 -5.34
C ARG A 178 13.96 5.16 -6.82
N TRP A 179 14.31 3.93 -7.18
CA TRP A 179 14.39 3.54 -8.58
C TRP A 179 13.01 3.60 -9.26
N MET A 180 11.95 3.10 -8.61
CA MET A 180 10.58 3.16 -9.14
C MET A 180 10.09 4.61 -9.27
N GLU A 181 10.37 5.48 -8.29
CA GLU A 181 10.06 6.91 -8.34
C GLU A 181 10.74 7.58 -9.55
N ASN A 182 12.03 7.35 -9.75
CA ASN A 182 12.75 7.86 -10.92
C ASN A 182 12.18 7.34 -12.25
N GLU A 183 11.63 6.12 -12.29
CA GLU A 183 10.96 5.59 -13.48
C GLU A 183 9.59 6.24 -13.72
N ILE A 184 8.91 6.69 -12.67
CA ILE A 184 7.67 7.49 -12.78
C ILE A 184 8.01 8.87 -13.37
N ASP A 185 8.98 9.58 -12.80
CA ASP A 185 9.38 10.93 -13.22
C ASP A 185 9.81 11.03 -14.70
N LYS A 186 10.33 9.94 -15.27
CA LYS A 186 10.67 9.87 -16.70
C LYS A 186 9.47 9.81 -17.64
N ARG A 187 8.27 9.63 -17.11
CA ARG A 187 7.02 9.40 -17.88
C ARG A 187 6.00 10.54 -17.81
N ASP A 188 6.35 11.61 -17.10
CA ASP A 188 5.55 12.86 -17.04
C ASP A 188 5.57 13.68 -18.35
#